data_466be402f00db9fd2a35b11b0326b761
#
_entry.id   466be402f00db9fd2a35b11b0326b761
#
_cell.length_a   1.000
_cell.length_b   1.000
_cell.length_c   1.000
_cell.angle_alpha   90.00
_cell.angle_beta   90.00
_cell.angle_gamma   90.00
#
_symmetry.space_group_name_H-M   'P 1'
#
loop_
_entity.id
_entity.type
_entity.pdbx_description
1 polymer ?
#
loop_
_entity_poly.entity_id
_entity_poly.type
_entity_poly.pdbx_seq_one_letter_code
_entity_poly.pdbx_strand_id
1 'polypeptide(L)'
;MKARVFQYLPLCVFLAACGPTASRSPADAITFDISKGFDDFEFATAGDGKPVEWSIIENDAGRVLAQIDTDPTDNRFPLAIHRPFTGRDVYVSIRFMTISGKTGQAAGVFVRFASVDDYYVARASALENNVGLYRVVAGKREMIGCMEVNVSGQAWHTLGIAARDERLTIFFDGRELFVAIDSTLPGPPGKVGLWTKADSITWFESLKIGSLD
;
A
#
# COMPACT_ATOMS: atom_id res chain seq x y z
N MET A 1 40.31 -1.88 -5.38
CA MET A 1 39.54 -0.71 -4.92
C MET A 1 38.09 -1.17 -4.77
N LYS A 2 37.61 -1.31 -3.53
CA LYS A 2 36.22 -1.72 -3.25
C LYS A 2 35.36 -0.45 -3.19
N ALA A 3 34.47 -0.29 -4.15
CA ALA A 3 33.47 0.80 -4.12
C ALA A 3 32.53 0.54 -2.95
N ARG A 4 32.48 1.48 -1.98
CA ARG A 4 31.46 1.51 -0.95
C ARG A 4 30.17 2.06 -1.58
N VAL A 5 29.18 1.20 -1.72
CA VAL A 5 27.81 1.61 -2.02
C VAL A 5 27.27 2.31 -0.77
N PHE A 6 27.14 3.62 -0.81
CA PHE A 6 26.40 4.37 0.21
C PHE A 6 24.91 4.11 -0.01
N GLN A 7 24.33 3.26 0.83
CA GLN A 7 22.87 3.19 0.98
C GLN A 7 22.40 4.49 1.63
N TYR A 8 21.77 5.35 0.82
CA TYR A 8 21.03 6.49 1.36
C TYR A 8 19.77 5.96 2.06
N LEU A 9 19.82 5.89 3.40
CA LEU A 9 18.62 5.77 4.21
C LEU A 9 17.87 7.10 4.08
N PRO A 10 16.64 7.12 3.56
CA PRO A 10 15.88 8.37 3.51
C PRO A 10 15.54 8.79 4.95
N LEU A 11 16.00 9.97 5.33
CA LEU A 11 15.70 10.60 6.60
C LEU A 11 14.20 10.96 6.62
N CYS A 12 13.40 10.27 7.43
CA CYS A 12 12.01 10.66 7.67
C CYS A 12 11.98 11.98 8.44
N VAL A 13 11.38 13.00 7.85
CA VAL A 13 11.27 14.34 8.47
C VAL A 13 10.13 14.32 9.50
N PHE A 14 10.41 14.73 10.72
CA PHE A 14 9.41 14.95 11.77
C PHE A 14 8.49 16.11 11.39
N LEU A 15 7.26 15.81 10.98
CA LEU A 15 6.18 16.79 10.97
C LEU A 15 5.42 16.67 12.30
N ALA A 16 5.44 17.72 13.09
CA ALA A 16 4.75 17.80 14.36
C ALA A 16 3.24 17.57 14.16
N ALA A 17 2.71 16.48 14.70
CA ALA A 17 1.30 16.16 14.67
C ALA A 17 0.52 17.10 15.58
N CYS A 18 -0.36 17.89 15.03
CA CYS A 18 -1.49 18.48 15.75
C CYS A 18 -2.42 17.33 16.16
N GLY A 19 -2.88 17.31 17.41
CA GLY A 19 -3.51 16.23 18.14
C GLY A 19 -4.52 15.32 17.37
N PRO A 20 -4.86 14.14 17.92
CA PRO A 20 -5.54 13.08 17.20
C PRO A 20 -7.01 13.42 16.97
N THR A 21 -7.36 13.85 15.79
CA THR A 21 -8.70 13.70 15.26
C THR A 21 -8.83 12.27 14.75
N ALA A 22 -9.60 11.44 15.44
CA ALA A 22 -9.95 10.11 14.96
C ALA A 22 -10.74 10.27 13.65
N SER A 23 -10.03 10.17 12.53
CA SER A 23 -10.66 10.16 11.23
C SER A 23 -11.28 8.76 11.03
N ARG A 24 -12.62 8.72 11.06
CA ARG A 24 -13.38 7.53 10.73
C ARG A 24 -13.33 7.31 9.22
N SER A 25 -13.26 6.04 8.79
CA SER A 25 -13.61 5.69 7.41
C SER A 25 -14.98 6.31 7.07
N PRO A 26 -15.22 6.72 5.81
CA PRO A 26 -16.54 7.18 5.39
C PRO A 26 -17.62 6.19 5.87
N ALA A 27 -18.77 6.71 6.32
CA ALA A 27 -19.86 5.88 6.83
C ALA A 27 -20.36 4.86 5.77
N ASP A 28 -20.18 5.18 4.49
CA ASP A 28 -20.63 4.39 3.34
C ASP A 28 -19.53 3.51 2.72
N ALA A 29 -18.39 3.33 3.40
CA ALA A 29 -17.32 2.49 2.88
C ALA A 29 -17.75 1.02 2.80
N ILE A 30 -17.71 0.45 1.61
CA ILE A 30 -18.01 -0.96 1.37
C ILE A 30 -16.78 -1.80 1.75
N THR A 31 -16.99 -2.83 2.56
CA THR A 31 -15.94 -3.81 2.89
C THR A 31 -16.05 -4.99 1.95
N PHE A 32 -15.00 -5.26 1.21
CA PHE A 32 -14.86 -6.47 0.40
C PHE A 32 -14.15 -7.53 1.23
N ASP A 33 -14.77 -8.69 1.34
CA ASP A 33 -14.12 -9.89 1.84
C ASP A 33 -13.25 -10.45 0.72
N ILE A 34 -11.97 -10.17 0.78
CA ILE A 34 -11.00 -10.55 -0.28
C ILE A 34 -10.99 -12.04 -0.53
N SER A 35 -11.28 -12.85 0.50
CA SER A 35 -11.28 -14.32 0.37
C SER A 35 -12.36 -14.87 -0.55
N LYS A 36 -13.42 -14.09 -0.82
CA LYS A 36 -14.53 -14.45 -1.71
C LYS A 36 -14.39 -13.88 -3.11
N GLY A 37 -13.55 -12.85 -3.27
CA GLY A 37 -13.43 -12.04 -4.47
C GLY A 37 -12.06 -12.16 -5.16
N PHE A 38 -11.43 -13.35 -5.18
CA PHE A 38 -10.16 -13.53 -5.93
C PHE A 38 -10.30 -13.10 -7.40
N ASP A 39 -11.44 -13.41 -8.02
CA ASP A 39 -11.75 -13.04 -9.39
C ASP A 39 -11.99 -11.53 -9.57
N ASP A 40 -12.19 -10.79 -8.48
CA ASP A 40 -12.29 -9.32 -8.51
C ASP A 40 -10.94 -8.63 -8.69
N PHE A 41 -9.84 -9.40 -8.66
CA PHE A 41 -8.50 -8.86 -8.83
C PHE A 41 -7.88 -9.24 -10.17
N GLU A 42 -7.13 -8.29 -10.71
CA GLU A 42 -6.14 -8.49 -11.76
C GLU A 42 -4.76 -8.39 -11.13
N PHE A 43 -3.88 -9.34 -11.45
CA PHE A 43 -2.53 -9.37 -10.89
C PHE A 43 -1.52 -8.85 -11.90
N ALA A 44 -0.62 -7.98 -11.43
CA ALA A 44 0.45 -7.40 -12.22
C ALA A 44 1.73 -7.26 -11.40
N THR A 45 2.82 -7.01 -12.07
CA THR A 45 4.11 -6.67 -11.46
C THR A 45 4.60 -5.37 -12.07
N ALA A 46 4.87 -4.36 -11.24
CA ALA A 46 5.57 -3.15 -11.64
C ALA A 46 7.07 -3.29 -11.35
N GLY A 47 7.90 -2.56 -12.10
CA GLY A 47 9.36 -2.65 -12.00
C GLY A 47 9.92 -3.91 -12.64
N ASP A 48 10.95 -4.48 -12.02
CA ASP A 48 11.72 -5.60 -12.53
C ASP A 48 11.26 -6.95 -11.97
N GLY A 49 11.91 -8.03 -12.36
CA GLY A 49 11.70 -9.37 -11.79
C GLY A 49 10.65 -10.20 -12.51
N LYS A 50 10.28 -11.30 -11.87
CA LYS A 50 9.33 -12.29 -12.43
C LYS A 50 7.88 -11.85 -12.19
N PRO A 51 6.91 -12.36 -12.99
CA PRO A 51 5.51 -12.26 -12.65
C PRO A 51 5.25 -12.76 -11.22
N VAL A 52 4.34 -12.09 -10.54
CA VAL A 52 4.00 -12.38 -9.14
C VAL A 52 3.08 -13.59 -9.02
N GLU A 53 3.20 -14.30 -7.91
CA GLU A 53 2.29 -15.36 -7.52
C GLU A 53 1.43 -14.90 -6.32
N TRP A 54 0.11 -14.89 -6.54
CA TRP A 54 -0.90 -14.62 -5.52
C TRP A 54 -1.73 -15.88 -5.29
N SER A 55 -2.14 -16.13 -4.06
CA SER A 55 -2.93 -17.28 -3.69
C SER A 55 -3.93 -16.96 -2.59
N ILE A 56 -4.99 -17.75 -2.49
CA ILE A 56 -5.84 -17.76 -1.29
C ILE A 56 -5.27 -18.79 -0.33
N ILE A 57 -4.99 -18.36 0.89
CA ILE A 57 -4.49 -19.21 1.98
C ILE A 57 -5.57 -19.31 3.06
N GLU A 58 -5.74 -20.49 3.62
CA GLU A 58 -6.54 -20.73 4.82
C GLU A 58 -5.63 -20.71 6.06
N ASN A 59 -6.02 -19.97 7.07
CA ASN A 59 -5.34 -19.88 8.35
C ASN A 59 -6.36 -19.79 9.50
N ASP A 60 -5.89 -19.69 10.75
CA ASP A 60 -6.76 -19.62 11.94
C ASP A 60 -7.69 -18.39 11.96
N ALA A 61 -7.37 -17.33 11.21
CA ALA A 61 -8.22 -16.14 11.06
C ALA A 61 -9.22 -16.27 9.89
N GLY A 62 -9.16 -17.36 9.12
CA GLY A 62 -9.99 -17.61 7.93
C GLY A 62 -9.18 -17.60 6.64
N ARG A 63 -9.82 -17.23 5.53
CA ARG A 63 -9.18 -17.17 4.20
C ARG A 63 -8.63 -15.77 3.94
N VAL A 64 -7.42 -15.70 3.41
CA VAL A 64 -6.72 -14.45 3.06
C VAL A 64 -6.17 -14.50 1.64
N LEU A 65 -6.12 -13.35 0.97
CA LEU A 65 -5.33 -13.19 -0.24
C LEU A 65 -3.86 -12.98 0.16
N ALA A 66 -2.97 -13.79 -0.36
CA ALA A 66 -1.55 -13.77 -0.02
C ALA A 66 -0.68 -13.57 -1.26
N GLN A 67 0.28 -12.66 -1.14
CA GLN A 67 1.47 -12.67 -2.00
C GLN A 67 2.44 -13.67 -1.37
N ILE A 68 2.86 -14.68 -2.14
CA ILE A 68 3.65 -15.84 -1.63
C ILE A 68 4.99 -16.03 -2.33
N ASP A 69 5.28 -15.23 -3.35
CA ASP A 69 6.54 -15.29 -4.10
C ASP A 69 7.68 -14.64 -3.29
N THR A 70 8.84 -15.29 -3.30
CA THR A 70 10.03 -14.91 -2.55
C THR A 70 11.15 -14.34 -3.45
N ASP A 71 10.82 -13.86 -4.65
CA ASP A 71 11.82 -13.21 -5.53
C ASP A 71 12.37 -11.94 -4.87
N PRO A 72 13.69 -11.88 -4.57
CA PRO A 72 14.29 -10.80 -3.83
C PRO A 72 14.66 -9.57 -4.67
N THR A 73 14.20 -9.48 -5.91
CA THR A 73 14.47 -8.34 -6.79
C THR A 73 13.94 -7.06 -6.15
N ASP A 74 14.82 -6.14 -5.75
CA ASP A 74 14.48 -4.96 -4.93
C ASP A 74 13.50 -4.00 -5.61
N ASN A 75 13.66 -3.79 -6.92
CA ASN A 75 12.76 -2.95 -7.73
C ASN A 75 11.58 -3.74 -8.31
N ARG A 76 11.01 -4.65 -7.54
CA ARG A 76 9.85 -5.47 -7.91
C ARG A 76 8.67 -5.15 -7.02
N PHE A 77 7.53 -4.85 -7.63
CA PHE A 77 6.32 -4.42 -6.91
C PHE A 77 5.11 -5.23 -7.36
N PRO A 78 4.79 -6.32 -6.64
CA PRO A 78 3.58 -7.09 -6.86
C PRO A 78 2.32 -6.27 -6.60
N LEU A 79 1.35 -6.33 -7.54
CA LEU A 79 0.08 -5.60 -7.51
C LEU A 79 -1.10 -6.56 -7.60
N ALA A 80 -2.14 -6.30 -6.81
CA ALA A 80 -3.47 -6.87 -6.98
C ALA A 80 -4.47 -5.72 -7.20
N ILE A 81 -4.91 -5.55 -8.44
CA ILE A 81 -5.73 -4.42 -8.90
C ILE A 81 -7.20 -4.80 -8.76
N HIS A 82 -7.98 -4.06 -7.98
CA HIS A 82 -9.40 -4.31 -7.80
C HIS A 82 -10.19 -3.84 -9.04
N ARG A 83 -10.70 -4.80 -9.81
CA ARG A 83 -11.38 -4.55 -11.10
C ARG A 83 -12.70 -3.79 -10.98
N PRO A 84 -13.60 -4.12 -10.02
CA PRO A 84 -14.93 -3.51 -9.99
C PRO A 84 -14.92 -2.01 -9.71
N PHE A 85 -13.95 -1.51 -8.94
CA PHE A 85 -13.93 -0.11 -8.53
C PHE A 85 -13.11 0.76 -9.50
N THR A 86 -13.63 1.96 -9.75
CA THR A 86 -12.93 3.08 -10.39
C THR A 86 -13.45 4.37 -9.78
N GLY A 87 -12.57 5.22 -9.29
CA GLY A 87 -12.93 6.49 -8.65
C GLY A 87 -11.76 7.46 -8.60
N ARG A 88 -12.05 8.75 -8.39
CA ARG A 88 -11.05 9.80 -8.26
C ARG A 88 -10.79 10.12 -6.80
N ASP A 89 -11.84 10.51 -6.10
CA ASP A 89 -11.80 10.83 -4.68
C ASP A 89 -12.29 9.63 -3.88
N VAL A 90 -11.37 9.02 -3.16
CA VAL A 90 -11.60 7.70 -2.59
C VAL A 90 -10.88 7.54 -1.26
N TYR A 91 -11.55 6.87 -0.32
CA TYR A 91 -10.94 6.26 0.84
C TYR A 91 -10.73 4.78 0.58
N VAL A 92 -9.50 4.29 0.80
CA VAL A 92 -9.19 2.86 0.73
C VAL A 92 -8.43 2.45 1.97
N SER A 93 -8.79 1.33 2.57
CA SER A 93 -7.99 0.71 3.62
C SER A 93 -7.94 -0.80 3.50
N ILE A 94 -6.85 -1.37 4.00
CA ILE A 94 -6.58 -2.81 4.00
C ILE A 94 -6.29 -3.28 5.41
N ARG A 95 -6.71 -4.50 5.73
CA ARG A 95 -6.21 -5.22 6.90
C ARG A 95 -5.21 -6.25 6.42
N PHE A 96 -3.99 -6.20 6.94
CA PHE A 96 -2.86 -6.97 6.44
C PHE A 96 -1.99 -7.51 7.58
N MET A 97 -1.19 -8.54 7.25
CA MET A 97 -0.10 -9.05 8.09
C MET A 97 1.11 -9.36 7.21
N THR A 98 2.26 -8.77 7.52
CA THR A 98 3.52 -9.13 6.86
C THR A 98 4.11 -10.37 7.56
N ILE A 99 4.32 -11.45 6.81
CA ILE A 99 4.77 -12.74 7.35
C ILE A 99 6.28 -12.83 7.36
N SER A 100 6.92 -12.52 6.23
CA SER A 100 8.37 -12.59 6.07
C SER A 100 8.83 -11.79 4.86
N GLY A 101 10.14 -11.66 4.75
CA GLY A 101 10.86 -11.02 3.66
C GLY A 101 12.20 -10.48 4.17
N LYS A 102 13.22 -10.45 3.33
CA LYS A 102 14.57 -9.97 3.67
C LYS A 102 14.92 -8.69 2.92
N THR A 103 14.50 -8.58 1.67
CA THR A 103 14.64 -7.38 0.83
C THR A 103 13.47 -6.45 1.04
N GLY A 104 12.27 -7.00 1.25
CA GLY A 104 11.07 -6.29 1.64
C GLY A 104 10.25 -7.09 2.65
N GLN A 105 9.65 -6.43 3.63
CA GLN A 105 8.60 -6.98 4.50
C GLN A 105 7.55 -5.88 4.65
N ALA A 106 6.74 -5.73 3.61
CA ALA A 106 5.89 -4.57 3.42
C ALA A 106 4.52 -4.93 2.84
N ALA A 107 3.53 -4.15 3.24
CA ALA A 107 2.20 -4.11 2.64
C ALA A 107 1.89 -2.69 2.16
N GLY A 108 1.09 -2.57 1.12
CA GLY A 108 0.65 -1.29 0.61
C GLY A 108 -0.76 -1.32 0.06
N VAL A 109 -1.34 -0.14 -0.01
CA VAL A 109 -2.61 0.14 -0.69
C VAL A 109 -2.38 1.28 -1.67
N PHE A 110 -2.85 1.12 -2.90
CA PHE A 110 -2.70 2.15 -3.93
C PHE A 110 -4.04 2.72 -4.37
N VAL A 111 -3.97 3.96 -4.87
CA VAL A 111 -5.11 4.73 -5.41
C VAL A 111 -4.70 5.44 -6.69
N ARG A 112 -5.70 5.89 -7.47
CA ARG A 112 -5.52 6.60 -8.73
C ARG A 112 -4.61 5.84 -9.70
N PHE A 113 -4.75 4.52 -9.71
CA PHE A 113 -3.98 3.66 -10.58
C PHE A 113 -4.49 3.80 -12.03
N ALA A 114 -3.65 4.34 -12.89
CA ALA A 114 -3.88 4.42 -14.34
C ALA A 114 -3.13 3.29 -15.08
N SER A 115 -1.94 2.94 -14.60
CA SER A 115 -1.11 1.86 -15.14
C SER A 115 -0.13 1.37 -14.07
N VAL A 116 0.64 0.33 -14.35
CA VAL A 116 1.74 -0.13 -13.47
C VAL A 116 2.83 0.93 -13.26
N ASP A 117 2.83 1.96 -14.11
CA ASP A 117 3.80 3.05 -14.10
C ASP A 117 3.26 4.35 -13.47
N ASP A 118 1.92 4.44 -13.18
CA ASP A 118 1.30 5.69 -12.73
C ASP A 118 0.25 5.43 -11.64
N TYR A 119 0.59 5.71 -10.37
CA TYR A 119 -0.30 5.58 -9.20
C TYR A 119 0.30 6.23 -7.95
N TYR A 120 -0.51 6.40 -6.89
CA TYR A 120 -0.03 6.64 -5.53
C TYR A 120 -0.13 5.37 -4.70
N VAL A 121 0.86 5.15 -3.82
CA VAL A 121 0.85 4.01 -2.88
C VAL A 121 1.27 4.44 -1.48
N ALA A 122 0.42 4.11 -0.50
CA ALA A 122 0.81 4.10 0.90
C ALA A 122 1.40 2.72 1.22
N ARG A 123 2.57 2.70 1.87
CA ARG A 123 3.30 1.48 2.23
C ARG A 123 3.62 1.46 3.72
N ALA A 124 3.30 0.37 4.41
CA ALA A 124 3.83 0.04 5.73
C ALA A 124 4.96 -0.98 5.60
N SER A 125 6.07 -0.76 6.31
CA SER A 125 7.26 -1.63 6.26
C SER A 125 7.67 -2.07 7.65
N ALA A 126 7.69 -3.39 7.88
CA ALA A 126 8.16 -3.96 9.14
C ALA A 126 9.69 -3.90 9.27
N LEU A 127 10.45 -3.99 8.17
CA LEU A 127 11.90 -3.87 8.21
C LEU A 127 12.39 -2.45 8.51
N GLU A 128 11.63 -1.44 8.06
CA GLU A 128 12.02 -0.05 8.20
C GLU A 128 11.28 0.66 9.35
N ASN A 129 10.29 0.02 9.97
CA ASN A 129 9.43 0.61 11.02
C ASN A 129 8.89 1.97 10.63
N ASN A 130 8.29 2.07 9.44
CA ASN A 130 7.71 3.30 8.94
C ASN A 130 6.49 3.05 8.05
N VAL A 131 5.70 4.12 7.89
CA VAL A 131 4.68 4.24 6.86
C VAL A 131 5.04 5.38 5.93
N GLY A 132 5.19 5.06 4.64
CA GLY A 132 5.55 6.02 3.60
C GLY A 132 4.45 6.15 2.55
N LEU A 133 4.32 7.35 1.99
CA LEU A 133 3.53 7.62 0.80
C LEU A 133 4.45 7.87 -0.37
N TYR A 134 4.19 7.20 -1.47
CA TYR A 134 4.96 7.32 -2.70
C TYR A 134 4.05 7.70 -3.87
N ARG A 135 4.61 8.48 -4.77
CA ARG A 135 4.12 8.72 -6.11
C ARG A 135 4.93 7.86 -7.07
N VAL A 136 4.25 7.18 -8.00
CA VAL A 136 4.85 6.50 -9.15
C VAL A 136 4.39 7.22 -10.39
N VAL A 137 5.32 7.70 -11.21
CA VAL A 137 5.06 8.39 -12.48
C VAL A 137 6.06 7.90 -13.52
N ALA A 138 5.57 7.43 -14.64
CA ALA A 138 6.38 6.81 -15.70
C ALA A 138 7.33 5.74 -15.13
N GLY A 139 6.85 4.91 -14.21
CA GLY A 139 7.59 3.85 -13.54
C GLY A 139 8.59 4.31 -12.47
N LYS A 140 8.79 5.62 -12.30
CA LYS A 140 9.70 6.16 -11.31
C LYS A 140 8.98 6.42 -9.98
N ARG A 141 9.42 5.73 -8.93
CA ARG A 141 8.87 5.87 -7.58
C ARG A 141 9.60 6.95 -6.79
N GLU A 142 8.85 7.88 -6.22
CA GLU A 142 9.34 8.97 -5.38
C GLU A 142 8.57 9.03 -4.06
N MET A 143 9.27 9.14 -2.93
CA MET A 143 8.64 9.32 -1.62
C MET A 143 8.20 10.77 -1.45
N ILE A 144 6.91 10.98 -1.15
CA ILE A 144 6.31 12.30 -0.94
C ILE A 144 5.85 12.53 0.50
N GLY A 145 5.95 11.54 1.35
CA GLY A 145 5.70 11.62 2.79
C GLY A 145 6.11 10.35 3.50
N CYS A 146 6.52 10.48 4.77
CA CYS A 146 6.92 9.34 5.61
C CYS A 146 6.77 9.69 7.09
N MET A 147 6.41 8.68 7.90
CA MET A 147 6.42 8.77 9.35
C MET A 147 6.96 7.47 9.94
N GLU A 148 7.86 7.59 10.90
CA GLU A 148 8.30 6.46 11.72
C GLU A 148 7.15 6.00 12.63
N VAL A 149 6.85 4.72 12.56
CA VAL A 149 5.82 4.06 13.36
C VAL A 149 6.17 2.59 13.48
N ASN A 150 5.93 2.00 14.65
CA ASN A 150 6.17 0.58 14.84
C ASN A 150 5.23 -0.26 13.95
N VAL A 151 5.80 -0.96 12.97
CA VAL A 151 5.11 -1.91 12.11
C VAL A 151 5.61 -3.31 12.49
N SER A 152 4.92 -3.96 13.41
CA SER A 152 5.31 -5.30 13.85
C SER A 152 5.07 -6.32 12.73
N GLY A 153 6.09 -7.10 12.39
CA GLY A 153 5.90 -8.30 11.57
C GLY A 153 5.04 -9.33 12.31
N GLN A 154 4.34 -10.18 11.56
CA GLN A 154 3.47 -11.24 12.08
C GLN A 154 2.35 -10.74 13.02
N ALA A 155 1.95 -9.48 12.84
CA ALA A 155 0.83 -8.86 13.53
C ALA A 155 -0.14 -8.25 12.51
N TRP A 156 -1.43 -8.26 12.85
CA TRP A 156 -2.45 -7.62 12.03
C TRP A 156 -2.42 -6.11 12.22
N HIS A 157 -2.33 -5.40 11.10
CA HIS A 157 -2.40 -3.95 11.03
C HIS A 157 -3.45 -3.49 10.02
N THR A 158 -3.84 -2.23 10.12
CA THR A 158 -4.69 -1.56 9.13
C THR A 158 -3.93 -0.38 8.52
N LEU A 159 -3.83 -0.35 7.20
CA LEU A 159 -3.26 0.77 6.45
C LEU A 159 -4.33 1.40 5.57
N GLY A 160 -4.42 2.72 5.57
CA GLY A 160 -5.41 3.43 4.77
C GLY A 160 -4.84 4.67 4.06
N ILE A 161 -5.50 5.06 2.98
CA ILE A 161 -5.27 6.29 2.24
C ILE A 161 -6.61 6.91 1.88
N ALA A 162 -6.79 8.21 2.17
CA ALA A 162 -7.87 9.02 1.63
C ALA A 162 -7.28 9.99 0.60
N ALA A 163 -7.71 9.87 -0.64
CA ALA A 163 -7.35 10.78 -1.72
C ALA A 163 -8.57 11.66 -2.04
N ARG A 164 -8.44 12.97 -1.84
CA ARG A 164 -9.46 13.96 -2.21
C ARG A 164 -8.76 15.15 -2.85
N ASP A 165 -9.11 15.47 -4.08
CA ASP A 165 -8.40 16.47 -4.89
C ASP A 165 -6.88 16.23 -4.86
N GLU A 166 -6.10 17.20 -4.40
CA GLU A 166 -4.63 17.11 -4.26
C GLU A 166 -4.19 16.57 -2.89
N ARG A 167 -5.16 16.36 -1.96
CA ARG A 167 -4.88 15.96 -0.59
C ARG A 167 -4.87 14.45 -0.44
N LEU A 168 -3.77 13.91 0.07
CA LEU A 168 -3.56 12.51 0.38
C LEU A 168 -3.35 12.37 1.90
N THR A 169 -4.30 11.75 2.59
CA THR A 169 -4.25 11.53 4.04
C THR A 169 -3.96 10.05 4.31
N ILE A 170 -2.95 9.77 5.12
CA ILE A 170 -2.49 8.42 5.44
C ILE A 170 -2.89 8.02 6.84
N PHE A 171 -3.42 6.81 6.97
CA PHE A 171 -3.89 6.22 8.22
C PHE A 171 -3.16 4.91 8.52
N PHE A 172 -2.85 4.68 9.79
CA PHE A 172 -2.32 3.41 10.27
C PHE A 172 -2.95 3.06 11.61
N ASP A 173 -3.45 1.83 11.73
CA ASP A 173 -4.16 1.31 12.91
C ASP A 173 -5.23 2.26 13.44
N GLY A 174 -6.03 2.82 12.51
CA GLY A 174 -7.15 3.71 12.80
C GLY A 174 -6.76 5.15 13.17
N ARG A 175 -5.49 5.52 13.08
CA ARG A 175 -4.99 6.88 13.35
C ARG A 175 -4.54 7.56 12.08
N GLU A 176 -4.87 8.82 11.94
CA GLU A 176 -4.25 9.68 10.92
C GLU A 176 -2.78 9.89 11.28
N LEU A 177 -1.88 9.57 10.35
CA LEU A 177 -0.44 9.75 10.54
C LEU A 177 0.03 11.09 10.00
N PHE A 178 -0.24 11.34 8.72
CA PHE A 178 0.18 12.56 8.05
C PHE A 178 -0.65 12.82 6.80
N VAL A 179 -0.48 14.02 6.28
CA VAL A 179 -1.09 14.50 5.04
C VAL A 179 0.00 14.95 4.10
N ALA A 180 -0.13 14.58 2.82
CA ALA A 180 0.63 15.17 1.72
C ALA A 180 -0.30 15.88 0.75
N ILE A 181 0.21 16.93 0.12
CA ILE A 181 -0.45 17.64 -0.98
C ILE A 181 0.36 17.37 -2.24
N ASP A 182 -0.26 16.78 -3.23
CA ASP A 182 0.38 16.47 -4.50
C ASP A 182 -0.62 16.52 -5.65
N SER A 183 -0.30 17.36 -6.64
CA SER A 183 -1.13 17.60 -7.83
C SER A 183 -0.62 16.87 -9.08
N THR A 184 0.34 15.97 -8.93
CA THR A 184 1.03 15.35 -10.08
C THR A 184 0.16 14.35 -10.83
N LEU A 185 -0.69 13.60 -10.11
CA LEU A 185 -1.65 12.66 -10.70
C LEU A 185 -3.10 13.09 -10.40
N PRO A 186 -3.52 14.29 -10.88
CA PRO A 186 -4.90 14.74 -10.72
C PRO A 186 -5.86 14.07 -11.72
N GLY A 187 -5.35 13.11 -12.50
CA GLY A 187 -5.92 12.50 -13.69
C GLY A 187 -7.37 12.00 -13.62
N PRO A 188 -7.84 11.25 -14.63
CA PRO A 188 -9.16 10.63 -14.63
C PRO A 188 -9.30 9.65 -13.45
N PRO A 189 -10.54 9.22 -13.16
CA PRO A 189 -10.78 8.17 -12.17
C PRO A 189 -9.88 6.96 -12.43
N GLY A 190 -9.22 6.46 -11.37
CA GLY A 190 -8.30 5.34 -11.44
C GLY A 190 -8.75 4.15 -10.59
N LYS A 191 -8.03 3.03 -10.71
CA LYS A 191 -8.25 1.84 -9.90
C LYS A 191 -7.62 2.00 -8.52
N VAL A 192 -7.97 1.07 -7.63
CA VAL A 192 -7.39 0.87 -6.31
C VAL A 192 -6.93 -0.58 -6.16
N GLY A 193 -6.10 -0.87 -5.18
CA GLY A 193 -5.68 -2.25 -4.94
C GLY A 193 -4.58 -2.40 -3.90
N LEU A 194 -3.98 -3.59 -3.90
CA LEU A 194 -2.99 -4.05 -2.95
C LEU A 194 -1.60 -4.03 -3.57
N TRP A 195 -0.61 -3.78 -2.76
CA TRP A 195 0.78 -3.65 -3.19
C TRP A 195 1.72 -4.35 -2.21
N THR A 196 2.77 -4.96 -2.71
CA THR A 196 3.90 -5.46 -1.90
C THR A 196 5.23 -5.10 -2.55
N LYS A 197 6.35 -5.47 -1.92
CA LYS A 197 7.69 -5.24 -2.43
C LYS A 197 8.54 -6.50 -2.37
N ALA A 198 9.25 -6.79 -3.46
CA ALA A 198 10.27 -7.84 -3.52
C ALA A 198 9.76 -9.20 -3.02
N ASP A 199 10.47 -9.77 -2.03
CA ASP A 199 10.20 -11.04 -1.37
C ASP A 199 9.23 -10.94 -0.18
N SER A 200 8.42 -9.87 -0.08
CA SER A 200 7.44 -9.68 1.00
C SER A 200 6.34 -10.73 0.93
N ILE A 201 6.38 -11.75 1.76
CA ILE A 201 5.21 -12.62 1.98
C ILE A 201 4.24 -11.85 2.86
N THR A 202 3.05 -11.55 2.32
CA THR A 202 2.07 -10.68 2.97
C THR A 202 0.65 -11.22 2.77
N TRP A 203 -0.12 -11.23 3.85
CA TRP A 203 -1.52 -11.65 3.89
C TRP A 203 -2.42 -10.43 3.96
N PHE A 204 -3.52 -10.48 3.21
CA PHE A 204 -4.56 -9.45 3.16
C PHE A 204 -5.92 -10.09 3.45
N GLU A 205 -6.60 -9.60 4.48
CA GLU A 205 -7.88 -10.14 4.93
C GLU A 205 -9.07 -9.36 4.34
N SER A 206 -8.97 -8.04 4.34
CA SER A 206 -10.08 -7.21 3.87
C SER A 206 -9.59 -5.96 3.14
N LEU A 207 -10.41 -5.51 2.19
CA LEU A 207 -10.28 -4.25 1.46
C LEU A 207 -11.56 -3.44 1.69
N LYS A 208 -11.42 -2.22 2.22
CA LYS A 208 -12.53 -1.26 2.36
C LYS A 208 -12.35 -0.16 1.34
N ILE A 209 -13.41 0.17 0.62
CA ILE A 209 -13.43 1.24 -0.38
C ILE A 209 -14.64 2.12 -0.10
N GLY A 210 -14.45 3.44 -0.02
CA GLY A 210 -15.50 4.43 0.10
C GLY A 210 -15.27 5.58 -0.88
N SER A 211 -16.32 6.00 -1.61
CA SER A 211 -16.28 7.24 -2.38
C SER A 211 -16.19 8.43 -1.43
N LEU A 212 -15.44 9.46 -1.83
CA LEU A 212 -15.35 10.74 -1.14
C LEU A 212 -15.97 11.88 -1.99
N ASP A 213 -16.58 11.51 -3.13
CA ASP A 213 -17.33 12.42 -4.03
C ASP A 213 -18.65 12.87 -3.40
#